data_e973cafb42022c8d96a228c661379cb9
#
_entry.id   e973cafb42022c8d96a228c661379cb9
#
_cell.length_a   1.000
_cell.length_b   1.000
_cell.length_c   1.000
_cell.angle_alpha   90.00
_cell.angle_beta   90.00
_cell.angle_gamma   90.00
#
_symmetry.space_group_name_H-M   'P 1'
#
loop_
_entity.id
_entity.type
_entity.pdbx_description
1 polymer ?
#
loop_
_entity_poly.entity_id
_entity_poly.type
_entity_poly.pdbx_seq_one_letter_code
_entity_poly.pdbx_strand_id
1 'polypeptide(L)'
;MLLALPLALVVACLLLWPLAVLGFNSVVSQADGVTFDNYVTVLTSSRYLNSFLITSLLAAGSTLLALLLCVPAALYIERIQSRASRMIAVALTIPLSLPGIVIGFFVILLFGNVGLVPVATEEMFGEPIGAMAYTFTGLMLGYLYFNIPRVILVVRGAVAQIPHDTLDAARTLGASPWHVYQRVVIPALRPAIASASALSLATAFGAYGTAVTLSRGYRVVPLDIADAFTESFQPQLAATLSVVLAVVTTLILVVVSRLGERGGKPA
;
A
#
# COMPACT_ATOMS: atom_id res chain seq x y z
N MET A 1 -15.63 31.31 -4.86
CA MET A 1 -16.53 30.16 -4.62
C MET A 1 -17.27 29.70 -5.88
N LEU A 2 -17.88 30.58 -6.69
CA LEU A 2 -18.63 30.21 -7.93
C LEU A 2 -17.76 29.47 -8.99
N LEU A 3 -16.46 29.81 -9.12
CA LEU A 3 -15.53 29.14 -10.06
C LEU A 3 -15.18 27.68 -9.68
N ALA A 4 -15.35 27.30 -8.42
CA ALA A 4 -15.12 25.93 -7.97
C ALA A 4 -16.35 25.02 -8.14
N LEU A 5 -17.53 25.59 -8.39
CA LEU A 5 -18.79 24.87 -8.47
C LEU A 5 -18.85 23.86 -9.65
N PRO A 6 -18.43 24.19 -10.89
CA PRO A 6 -18.40 23.21 -11.97
C PRO A 6 -17.41 22.08 -11.70
N LEU A 7 -16.22 22.37 -11.10
CA LEU A 7 -15.28 21.34 -10.73
C LEU A 7 -15.85 20.42 -9.64
N ALA A 8 -16.48 20.98 -8.61
CA ALA A 8 -17.12 20.22 -7.54
C ALA A 8 -18.24 19.33 -8.07
N LEU A 9 -19.06 19.81 -9.01
CA LEU A 9 -20.10 19.03 -9.66
C LEU A 9 -19.54 17.87 -10.48
N VAL A 10 -18.50 18.12 -11.28
CA VAL A 10 -17.83 17.07 -12.06
C VAL A 10 -17.25 16.00 -11.15
N VAL A 11 -16.52 16.41 -10.10
CA VAL A 11 -15.94 15.47 -9.11
C VAL A 11 -17.04 14.69 -8.39
N ALA A 12 -18.12 15.34 -7.97
CA ALA A 12 -19.26 14.68 -7.32
C ALA A 12 -19.91 13.65 -8.24
N CYS A 13 -20.19 14.01 -9.51
CA CYS A 13 -20.77 13.08 -10.48
C CYS A 13 -19.83 11.90 -10.79
N LEU A 14 -18.55 12.15 -11.03
CA LEU A 14 -17.59 11.10 -11.38
C LEU A 14 -17.27 10.17 -10.21
N LEU A 15 -17.41 10.63 -8.98
CA LEU A 15 -17.04 9.87 -7.78
C LEU A 15 -18.29 9.27 -7.09
N LEU A 16 -19.33 10.07 -6.86
CA LEU A 16 -20.51 9.63 -6.11
C LEU A 16 -21.43 8.74 -6.94
N TRP A 17 -21.57 9.03 -8.25
CA TRP A 17 -22.44 8.24 -9.12
C TRP A 17 -21.98 6.78 -9.25
N PRO A 18 -20.71 6.47 -9.58
CA PRO A 18 -20.23 5.09 -9.62
C PRO A 18 -20.32 4.38 -8.27
N LEU A 19 -20.04 5.09 -7.16
CA LEU A 19 -20.17 4.51 -5.82
C LEU A 19 -21.65 4.20 -5.48
N ALA A 20 -22.58 5.07 -5.85
CA ALA A 20 -24.01 4.83 -5.68
C ALA A 20 -24.49 3.63 -6.50
N VAL A 21 -24.06 3.53 -7.76
CA VAL A 21 -24.37 2.39 -8.64
C VAL A 21 -23.77 1.10 -8.08
N LEU A 22 -22.52 1.15 -7.59
CA LEU A 22 -21.88 0.00 -6.96
C LEU A 22 -22.64 -0.45 -5.71
N GLY A 23 -23.00 0.51 -4.83
CA GLY A 23 -23.79 0.25 -3.63
C GLY A 23 -25.17 -0.33 -3.96
N PHE A 24 -25.84 0.22 -4.98
CA PHE A 24 -27.13 -0.28 -5.43
C PHE A 24 -27.03 -1.72 -5.98
N ASN A 25 -26.08 -1.97 -6.87
CA ASN A 25 -25.86 -3.31 -7.44
C ASN A 25 -25.44 -4.35 -6.40
N SER A 26 -24.85 -3.94 -5.29
CA SER A 26 -24.45 -4.87 -4.22
C SER A 26 -25.63 -5.47 -3.44
N VAL A 27 -26.79 -4.80 -3.47
CA VAL A 27 -28.00 -5.20 -2.74
C VAL A 27 -29.16 -5.62 -3.65
N VAL A 28 -29.00 -5.57 -4.98
CA VAL A 28 -30.05 -5.93 -5.94
C VAL A 28 -29.72 -7.27 -6.58
N SER A 29 -30.68 -8.20 -6.54
CA SER A 29 -30.67 -9.46 -7.30
C SER A 29 -31.54 -9.30 -8.55
N GLN A 30 -31.15 -9.93 -9.66
CA GLN A 30 -31.97 -9.96 -10.87
C GLN A 30 -33.29 -10.77 -10.72
N ALA A 31 -33.30 -11.71 -9.76
CA ALA A 31 -34.44 -12.60 -9.55
C ALA A 31 -35.39 -12.12 -8.42
N ASP A 32 -34.81 -11.60 -7.31
CA ASP A 32 -35.55 -11.46 -6.05
C ASP A 32 -35.68 -10.00 -5.55
N GLY A 33 -35.26 -9.02 -6.35
CA GLY A 33 -35.28 -7.61 -5.92
C GLY A 33 -34.14 -7.28 -4.97
N VAL A 34 -34.42 -6.70 -3.79
CA VAL A 34 -33.39 -6.34 -2.80
C VAL A 34 -33.05 -7.57 -1.94
N THR A 35 -31.78 -7.95 -1.94
CA THR A 35 -31.29 -9.10 -1.13
C THR A 35 -29.93 -8.79 -0.50
N PHE A 36 -29.65 -9.42 0.64
CA PHE A 36 -28.37 -9.38 1.33
C PHE A 36 -27.61 -10.73 1.28
N ASP A 37 -28.05 -11.67 0.46
CA ASP A 37 -27.44 -13.03 0.38
C ASP A 37 -25.98 -13.00 -0.03
N ASN A 38 -25.61 -12.07 -0.91
CA ASN A 38 -24.18 -11.88 -1.28
C ASN A 38 -23.35 -11.38 -0.09
N TYR A 39 -23.91 -10.53 0.77
CA TYR A 39 -23.20 -10.11 2.00
C TYR A 39 -23.04 -11.26 2.98
N VAL A 40 -24.08 -12.06 3.17
CA VAL A 40 -23.98 -13.28 3.99
C VAL A 40 -22.91 -14.20 3.42
N THR A 41 -22.94 -14.45 2.10
CA THR A 41 -21.94 -15.28 1.44
C THR A 41 -20.51 -14.75 1.61
N VAL A 42 -20.28 -13.46 1.41
CA VAL A 42 -18.96 -12.84 1.56
C VAL A 42 -18.46 -12.89 3.01
N LEU A 43 -19.34 -12.70 3.99
CA LEU A 43 -18.97 -12.63 5.42
C LEU A 43 -18.92 -14.01 6.10
N THR A 44 -19.46 -15.08 5.49
CA THR A 44 -19.46 -16.43 6.08
C THR A 44 -18.61 -17.42 5.32
N SER A 45 -18.35 -17.20 4.02
CA SER A 45 -17.53 -18.11 3.22
C SER A 45 -16.06 -18.04 3.60
N SER A 46 -15.50 -19.19 3.95
CA SER A 46 -14.08 -19.34 4.25
C SER A 46 -13.16 -18.84 3.11
N ARG A 47 -13.62 -18.95 1.86
CA ARG A 47 -12.89 -18.45 0.68
C ARG A 47 -12.67 -16.95 0.76
N TYR A 48 -13.73 -16.17 0.93
CA TYR A 48 -13.65 -14.72 0.94
C TYR A 48 -13.00 -14.18 2.22
N LEU A 49 -13.30 -14.78 3.37
CA LEU A 49 -12.65 -14.43 4.64
C LEU A 49 -11.13 -14.62 4.55
N ASN A 50 -10.68 -15.72 3.95
CA ASN A 50 -9.25 -15.95 3.74
C ASN A 50 -8.63 -14.95 2.77
N SER A 51 -9.35 -14.58 1.69
CA SER A 51 -8.90 -13.52 0.76
C SER A 51 -8.77 -12.15 1.44
N PHE A 52 -9.72 -11.78 2.30
CA PHE A 52 -9.62 -10.56 3.11
C PHE A 52 -8.46 -10.61 4.10
N LEU A 53 -8.23 -11.76 4.75
CA LEU A 53 -7.11 -11.95 5.65
C LEU A 53 -5.76 -11.80 4.93
N ILE A 54 -5.58 -12.51 3.81
CA ILE A 54 -4.35 -12.45 3.00
C ILE A 54 -4.11 -11.03 2.48
N THR A 55 -5.15 -10.38 1.95
CA THR A 55 -5.04 -8.98 1.48
C THR A 55 -4.63 -8.04 2.62
N SER A 56 -5.22 -8.20 3.80
CA SER A 56 -4.90 -7.39 4.98
C SER A 56 -3.48 -7.64 5.47
N LEU A 57 -3.04 -8.90 5.51
CA LEU A 57 -1.67 -9.27 5.90
C LEU A 57 -0.63 -8.72 4.91
N LEU A 58 -0.90 -8.79 3.60
CA LEU A 58 -0.03 -8.23 2.58
C LEU A 58 0.03 -6.70 2.68
N ALA A 59 -1.12 -6.05 2.81
CA ALA A 59 -1.19 -4.59 2.91
C ALA A 59 -0.49 -4.08 4.18
N ALA A 60 -0.80 -4.66 5.34
CA ALA A 60 -0.19 -4.28 6.61
C ALA A 60 1.30 -4.63 6.66
N GLY A 61 1.66 -5.85 6.25
CA GLY A 61 3.04 -6.33 6.27
C GLY A 61 3.95 -5.53 5.34
N SER A 62 3.52 -5.30 4.08
CA SER A 62 4.31 -4.51 3.12
C SER A 62 4.43 -3.05 3.55
N THR A 63 3.36 -2.45 4.11
CA THR A 63 3.40 -1.10 4.65
C THR A 63 4.35 -0.99 5.84
N LEU A 64 4.27 -1.92 6.79
CA LEU A 64 5.14 -1.93 7.97
C LEU A 64 6.61 -2.11 7.57
N LEU A 65 6.91 -3.06 6.69
CA LEU A 65 8.27 -3.28 6.18
C LEU A 65 8.79 -2.05 5.43
N ALA A 66 7.95 -1.44 4.58
CA ALA A 66 8.33 -0.22 3.89
C ALA A 66 8.63 0.93 4.87
N LEU A 67 7.83 1.12 5.92
CA LEU A 67 8.11 2.12 6.96
C LEU A 67 9.41 1.85 7.69
N LEU A 68 9.63 0.61 8.14
CA LEU A 68 10.84 0.22 8.88
C LEU A 68 12.12 0.46 8.06
N LEU A 69 12.08 0.20 6.76
CA LEU A 69 13.22 0.40 5.86
C LEU A 69 13.36 1.86 5.42
N CYS A 70 12.26 2.52 5.10
CA CYS A 70 12.29 3.79 4.41
C CYS A 70 12.33 5.00 5.34
N VAL A 71 11.83 4.92 6.58
CA VAL A 71 11.92 6.05 7.52
C VAL A 71 13.38 6.38 7.85
N PRO A 72 14.24 5.43 8.26
CA PRO A 72 15.66 5.72 8.48
C PRO A 72 16.39 6.10 7.18
N ALA A 73 16.05 5.46 6.06
CA ALA A 73 16.65 5.80 4.77
C ALA A 73 16.31 7.23 4.32
N ALA A 74 15.06 7.65 4.47
CA ALA A 74 14.62 9.00 4.14
C ALA A 74 15.34 10.07 4.99
N LEU A 75 15.52 9.80 6.28
CA LEU A 75 16.28 10.66 7.18
C LEU A 75 17.74 10.80 6.73
N TYR A 76 18.38 9.68 6.37
CA TYR A 76 19.75 9.68 5.89
C TYR A 76 19.91 10.44 4.57
N ILE A 77 19.05 10.15 3.59
CA ILE A 77 19.08 10.76 2.26
C ILE A 77 18.87 12.28 2.34
N GLU A 78 17.94 12.74 3.17
CA GLU A 78 17.62 14.17 3.26
C GLU A 78 18.71 14.97 3.99
N ARG A 79 19.37 14.37 4.98
CA ARG A 79 20.40 15.06 5.75
C ARG A 79 21.74 15.21 5.03
N ILE A 80 22.12 14.22 4.21
CA ILE A 80 23.45 14.22 3.57
C ILE A 80 23.50 15.17 2.36
N GLN A 81 22.36 15.42 1.69
CA GLN A 81 22.22 16.31 0.53
C GLN A 81 23.32 16.16 -0.55
N SER A 82 23.88 14.96 -0.66
CA SER A 82 24.92 14.64 -1.64
C SER A 82 24.34 14.48 -3.04
N ARG A 83 25.22 14.49 -4.06
CA ARG A 83 24.81 14.16 -5.43
C ARG A 83 24.19 12.75 -5.51
N ALA A 84 24.77 11.79 -4.80
CA ALA A 84 24.26 10.43 -4.72
C ALA A 84 22.84 10.38 -4.11
N SER A 85 22.57 11.14 -3.02
CA SER A 85 21.25 11.17 -2.40
C SER A 85 20.18 11.76 -3.33
N ARG A 86 20.54 12.75 -4.15
CA ARG A 86 19.67 13.30 -5.19
C ARG A 86 19.37 12.28 -6.30
N MET A 87 20.41 11.55 -6.77
CA MET A 87 20.24 10.52 -7.78
C MET A 87 19.34 9.38 -7.27
N ILE A 88 19.54 8.92 -6.03
CA ILE A 88 18.67 7.92 -5.40
C ILE A 88 17.23 8.42 -5.35
N ALA A 89 17.02 9.67 -4.95
CA ALA A 89 15.68 10.26 -4.89
C ALA A 89 14.98 10.27 -6.27
N VAL A 90 15.70 10.61 -7.32
CA VAL A 90 15.18 10.58 -8.70
C VAL A 90 14.92 9.12 -9.13
N ALA A 91 15.85 8.21 -8.87
CA ALA A 91 15.70 6.80 -9.22
C ALA A 91 14.46 6.17 -8.54
N LEU A 92 14.12 6.58 -7.31
CA LEU A 92 12.93 6.12 -6.60
C LEU A 92 11.60 6.59 -7.23
N THR A 93 11.61 7.57 -8.15
CA THR A 93 10.38 7.96 -8.86
C THR A 93 10.04 6.99 -9.99
N ILE A 94 11.02 6.27 -10.54
CA ILE A 94 10.82 5.32 -11.65
C ILE A 94 9.80 4.23 -11.29
N PRO A 95 9.91 3.55 -10.13
CA PRO A 95 8.93 2.52 -9.74
C PRO A 95 7.49 3.02 -9.65
N LEU A 96 7.28 4.30 -9.35
CA LEU A 96 5.93 4.88 -9.26
C LEU A 96 5.21 4.99 -10.62
N SER A 97 5.96 5.05 -11.70
CA SER A 97 5.41 5.13 -13.06
C SER A 97 5.07 3.76 -13.66
N LEU A 98 5.52 2.67 -13.01
CA LEU A 98 5.34 1.33 -13.55
C LEU A 98 3.97 0.76 -13.18
N PRO A 99 3.22 0.19 -14.16
CA PRO A 99 2.00 -0.57 -13.88
C PRO A 99 2.28 -1.78 -12.97
N GLY A 100 1.34 -2.13 -12.10
CA GLY A 100 1.49 -3.25 -11.17
C GLY A 100 1.81 -4.59 -11.82
N ILE A 101 1.28 -4.84 -13.03
CA ILE A 101 1.58 -6.03 -13.84
C ILE A 101 3.08 -6.09 -14.17
N VAL A 102 3.68 -4.97 -14.58
CA VAL A 102 5.12 -4.89 -14.90
C VAL A 102 5.97 -5.17 -13.66
N ILE A 103 5.56 -4.67 -12.50
CA ILE A 103 6.21 -4.97 -11.22
C ILE A 103 6.19 -6.47 -10.94
N GLY A 104 5.04 -7.12 -11.16
CA GLY A 104 4.94 -8.57 -11.02
C GLY A 104 5.89 -9.33 -11.95
N PHE A 105 6.02 -8.91 -13.21
CA PHE A 105 6.99 -9.49 -14.13
C PHE A 105 8.44 -9.28 -13.69
N PHE A 106 8.80 -8.13 -13.11
CA PHE A 106 10.14 -7.94 -12.55
C PHE A 106 10.44 -8.91 -11.41
N VAL A 107 9.48 -9.15 -10.54
CA VAL A 107 9.65 -10.15 -9.48
C VAL A 107 9.83 -11.55 -10.06
N ILE A 108 9.09 -11.91 -11.12
CA ILE A 108 9.23 -13.19 -11.82
C ILE A 108 10.60 -13.32 -12.49
N LEU A 109 11.06 -12.27 -13.18
CA LEU A 109 12.37 -12.26 -13.84
C LEU A 109 13.52 -12.39 -12.83
N LEU A 110 13.36 -11.84 -11.64
CA LEU A 110 14.40 -11.93 -10.60
C LEU A 110 14.31 -13.24 -9.81
N PHE A 111 13.11 -13.62 -9.36
CA PHE A 111 12.87 -14.66 -8.37
C PHE A 111 11.97 -15.81 -8.86
N GLY A 112 11.67 -15.88 -10.17
CA GLY A 112 10.97 -17.02 -10.77
C GLY A 112 11.85 -18.28 -10.79
N ASN A 113 11.28 -19.44 -11.10
CA ASN A 113 12.01 -20.72 -11.10
C ASN A 113 13.25 -20.71 -12.01
N VAL A 114 13.19 -19.96 -13.11
CA VAL A 114 14.31 -19.71 -14.05
C VAL A 114 14.73 -18.23 -14.03
N GLY A 115 14.51 -17.56 -12.90
CA GLY A 115 14.87 -16.15 -12.72
C GLY A 115 16.36 -15.94 -12.48
N LEU A 116 16.78 -14.68 -12.54
CA LEU A 116 18.18 -14.30 -12.42
C LEU A 116 18.82 -14.82 -11.10
N VAL A 117 18.11 -14.71 -9.98
CA VAL A 117 18.65 -15.12 -8.66
C VAL A 117 18.80 -16.63 -8.56
N PRO A 118 17.79 -17.48 -8.85
CA PRO A 118 17.94 -18.94 -8.83
C PRO A 118 19.02 -19.43 -9.79
N VAL A 119 19.10 -18.90 -11.01
CA VAL A 119 20.12 -19.31 -12.00
C VAL A 119 21.52 -18.93 -11.52
N ALA A 120 21.72 -17.72 -11.01
CA ALA A 120 23.00 -17.29 -10.50
C ALA A 120 23.44 -18.10 -9.26
N THR A 121 22.49 -18.45 -8.37
CA THR A 121 22.82 -19.28 -7.19
C THR A 121 23.11 -20.72 -7.57
N GLU A 122 22.45 -21.28 -8.56
CA GLU A 122 22.74 -22.62 -9.10
C GLU A 122 24.15 -22.68 -9.68
N GLU A 123 24.57 -21.66 -10.45
CA GLU A 123 25.95 -21.57 -10.99
C GLU A 123 27.01 -21.42 -9.88
N MET A 124 26.68 -20.68 -8.79
CA MET A 124 27.63 -20.40 -7.71
C MET A 124 27.69 -21.49 -6.63
N PHE A 125 26.56 -22.10 -6.31
CA PHE A 125 26.40 -23.00 -5.16
C PHE A 125 25.93 -24.42 -5.56
N GLY A 126 25.60 -24.67 -6.84
CA GLY A 126 25.11 -25.94 -7.31
C GLY A 126 23.62 -26.21 -7.05
N GLU A 127 22.92 -25.27 -6.41
CA GLU A 127 21.48 -25.37 -6.10
C GLU A 127 20.75 -24.05 -6.41
N PRO A 128 19.55 -24.10 -7.02
CA PRO A 128 18.75 -22.92 -7.32
C PRO A 128 18.09 -22.36 -6.03
N ILE A 129 18.72 -21.37 -5.41
CA ILE A 129 18.20 -20.71 -4.20
C ILE A 129 17.46 -19.42 -4.59
N GLY A 130 16.33 -19.15 -3.92
CA GLY A 130 15.60 -17.88 -4.11
C GLY A 130 14.49 -17.92 -5.16
N ALA A 131 14.05 -19.09 -5.61
CA ALA A 131 12.86 -19.25 -6.43
C ALA A 131 11.58 -19.01 -5.60
N MET A 132 11.21 -17.74 -5.41
CA MET A 132 10.11 -17.35 -4.51
C MET A 132 9.04 -16.47 -5.17
N ALA A 133 9.10 -16.19 -6.48
CA ALA A 133 8.18 -15.26 -7.14
C ALA A 133 6.70 -15.58 -6.89
N TYR A 134 6.33 -16.86 -6.95
CA TYR A 134 4.92 -17.31 -6.79
C TYR A 134 4.55 -17.72 -5.37
N THR A 135 5.35 -17.29 -4.39
CA THR A 135 5.08 -17.50 -2.96
C THR A 135 4.51 -16.23 -2.32
N PHE A 136 4.06 -16.34 -1.07
CA PHE A 136 3.67 -15.17 -0.27
C PHE A 136 4.80 -14.13 -0.17
N THR A 137 6.06 -14.60 -0.06
CA THR A 137 7.25 -13.72 -0.01
C THR A 137 7.43 -12.97 -1.33
N GLY A 138 7.31 -13.64 -2.48
CA GLY A 138 7.40 -12.99 -3.78
C GLY A 138 6.31 -11.94 -3.99
N LEU A 139 5.08 -12.24 -3.57
CA LEU A 139 3.98 -11.30 -3.61
C LEU A 139 4.25 -10.10 -2.67
N MET A 140 4.80 -10.35 -1.47
CA MET A 140 5.23 -9.31 -0.54
C MET A 140 6.32 -8.41 -1.13
N LEU A 141 7.30 -8.96 -1.85
CA LEU A 141 8.34 -8.19 -2.56
C LEU A 141 7.73 -7.28 -3.63
N GLY A 142 6.75 -7.78 -4.41
CA GLY A 142 6.03 -6.96 -5.38
C GLY A 142 5.29 -5.79 -4.73
N TYR A 143 4.67 -6.01 -3.56
CA TYR A 143 4.01 -4.95 -2.80
C TYR A 143 5.00 -3.95 -2.19
N LEU A 144 6.16 -4.40 -1.72
CA LEU A 144 7.23 -3.54 -1.25
C LEU A 144 7.77 -2.64 -2.36
N TYR A 145 7.91 -3.15 -3.57
CA TYR A 145 8.46 -2.41 -4.69
C TYR A 145 7.74 -1.09 -4.95
N PHE A 146 6.42 -1.05 -4.87
CA PHE A 146 5.67 0.19 -5.06
C PHE A 146 5.46 0.98 -3.75
N ASN A 147 5.53 0.35 -2.58
CA ASN A 147 5.39 1.04 -1.29
C ASN A 147 6.65 1.83 -0.90
N ILE A 148 7.84 1.28 -1.16
CA ILE A 148 9.13 1.91 -0.83
C ILE A 148 9.22 3.36 -1.33
N PRO A 149 9.07 3.66 -2.63
CA PRO A 149 9.21 5.03 -3.12
C PRO A 149 8.15 5.97 -2.55
N ARG A 150 6.92 5.50 -2.31
CA ARG A 150 5.86 6.33 -1.70
C ARG A 150 6.23 6.75 -0.29
N VAL A 151 6.63 5.81 0.54
CA VAL A 151 7.02 6.08 1.92
C VAL A 151 8.21 7.02 1.97
N ILE A 152 9.26 6.76 1.17
CA ILE A 152 10.45 7.62 1.14
C ILE A 152 10.10 9.04 0.74
N LEU A 153 9.30 9.24 -0.31
CA LEU A 153 8.98 10.59 -0.79
C LEU A 153 8.15 11.38 0.24
N VAL A 154 7.15 10.75 0.86
CA VAL A 154 6.33 11.40 1.89
C VAL A 154 7.16 11.75 3.13
N VAL A 155 7.96 10.80 3.61
CA VAL A 155 8.77 10.99 4.82
C VAL A 155 9.89 12.01 4.57
N ARG A 156 10.57 11.98 3.42
CA ARG A 156 11.58 12.98 3.06
C ARG A 156 11.03 14.39 3.06
N GLY A 157 9.83 14.58 2.47
CA GLY A 157 9.18 15.89 2.46
C GLY A 157 8.92 16.42 3.88
N ALA A 158 8.63 15.55 4.83
CA ALA A 158 8.45 15.91 6.23
C ALA A 158 9.79 16.15 6.95
N VAL A 159 10.82 15.34 6.67
CA VAL A 159 12.18 15.54 7.22
C VAL A 159 12.76 16.87 6.82
N ALA A 160 12.54 17.31 5.56
CA ALA A 160 12.99 18.59 5.06
C ALA A 160 12.37 19.79 5.82
N GLN A 161 11.22 19.59 6.46
CA GLN A 161 10.55 20.63 7.25
C GLN A 161 11.03 20.71 8.71
N ILE A 162 11.86 19.78 9.18
CA ILE A 162 12.41 19.83 10.56
C ILE A 162 13.56 20.82 10.59
N PRO A 163 13.46 21.94 11.34
CA PRO A 163 14.51 22.94 11.40
C PRO A 163 15.82 22.36 11.96
N HIS A 164 16.94 22.69 11.34
CA HIS A 164 18.26 22.27 11.82
C HIS A 164 18.53 22.76 13.24
N ASP A 165 18.10 24.00 13.53
CA ASP A 165 18.28 24.62 14.86
C ASP A 165 17.66 23.82 15.98
N THR A 166 16.52 23.14 15.74
CA THR A 166 15.88 22.26 16.75
C THR A 166 16.76 21.08 17.11
N LEU A 167 17.47 20.54 16.13
CA LEU A 167 18.37 19.39 16.33
C LEU A 167 19.67 19.82 17.03
N ASP A 168 20.18 21.00 16.69
CA ASP A 168 21.41 21.53 17.27
C ASP A 168 21.15 22.01 18.70
N ALA A 169 20.00 22.61 18.99
CA ALA A 169 19.59 22.92 20.36
C ALA A 169 19.49 21.67 21.25
N ALA A 170 18.91 20.58 20.75
CA ALA A 170 18.87 19.33 21.50
C ALA A 170 20.26 18.75 21.78
N ARG A 171 21.20 18.89 20.84
CA ARG A 171 22.60 18.45 21.01
C ARG A 171 23.36 19.31 22.00
N THR A 172 23.19 20.63 21.97
CA THR A 172 23.81 21.56 22.95
C THR A 172 23.32 21.30 24.37
N LEU A 173 22.09 20.79 24.54
CA LEU A 173 21.56 20.33 25.83
C LEU A 173 22.09 18.96 26.25
N GLY A 174 23.07 18.38 25.52
CA GLY A 174 23.69 17.11 25.86
C GLY A 174 22.92 15.85 25.45
N ALA A 175 21.89 15.99 24.60
CA ALA A 175 21.13 14.84 24.13
C ALA A 175 22.00 13.96 23.19
N SER A 176 22.05 12.66 23.48
CA SER A 176 22.70 11.70 22.57
C SER A 176 21.93 11.62 21.21
N PRO A 177 22.59 11.23 20.12
CA PRO A 177 21.95 11.10 18.81
C PRO A 177 20.68 10.24 18.84
N TRP A 178 20.67 9.18 19.67
CA TRP A 178 19.50 8.30 19.84
C TRP A 178 18.34 9.02 20.55
N HIS A 179 18.63 9.83 21.57
CA HIS A 179 17.60 10.64 22.25
C HIS A 179 17.02 11.72 21.33
N VAL A 180 17.84 12.38 20.52
CA VAL A 180 17.36 13.32 19.49
C VAL A 180 16.43 12.63 18.50
N TYR A 181 16.83 11.43 18.03
CA TYR A 181 15.99 10.65 17.13
C TYR A 181 14.64 10.28 17.75
N GLN A 182 14.63 9.70 18.94
CA GLN A 182 13.42 9.22 19.60
C GLN A 182 12.51 10.34 20.10
N ARG A 183 13.07 11.44 20.64
CA ARG A 183 12.28 12.47 21.33
C ARG A 183 12.00 13.71 20.47
N VAL A 184 12.73 13.92 19.40
CA VAL A 184 12.53 15.07 18.51
C VAL A 184 12.07 14.62 17.12
N VAL A 185 12.86 13.78 16.46
CA VAL A 185 12.64 13.44 15.05
C VAL A 185 11.40 12.55 14.86
N ILE A 186 11.31 11.43 15.57
CA ILE A 186 10.17 10.49 15.41
C ILE A 186 8.84 11.15 15.78
N PRO A 187 8.70 11.89 16.90
CA PRO A 187 7.46 12.63 17.18
C PRO A 187 7.10 13.66 16.10
N ALA A 188 8.07 14.40 15.57
CA ALA A 188 7.84 15.35 14.49
C ALA A 188 7.39 14.68 13.18
N LEU A 189 7.82 13.45 12.93
CA LEU A 189 7.46 12.69 11.74
C LEU A 189 6.16 11.88 11.86
N ARG A 190 5.55 11.78 13.04
CA ARG A 190 4.33 10.99 13.26
C ARG A 190 3.21 11.27 12.26
N PRO A 191 2.86 12.55 11.95
CA PRO A 191 1.81 12.83 10.96
C PRO A 191 2.19 12.34 9.55
N ALA A 192 3.46 12.49 9.16
CA ALA A 192 3.95 12.05 7.87
C ALA A 192 4.00 10.51 7.78
N ILE A 193 4.42 9.83 8.83
CA ILE A 193 4.40 8.37 8.93
C ILE A 193 2.97 7.85 8.82
N ALA A 194 2.01 8.47 9.51
CA ALA A 194 0.60 8.11 9.42
C ALA A 194 0.05 8.32 8.00
N SER A 195 0.36 9.43 7.36
CA SER A 195 -0.04 9.72 5.99
C SER A 195 0.59 8.74 4.99
N ALA A 196 1.88 8.44 5.14
CA ALA A 196 2.58 7.45 4.32
C ALA A 196 1.98 6.05 4.51
N SER A 197 1.64 5.67 5.75
CA SER A 197 0.98 4.40 6.08
C SER A 197 -0.39 4.31 5.43
N ALA A 198 -1.20 5.35 5.56
CA ALA A 198 -2.54 5.39 4.96
C ALA A 198 -2.48 5.24 3.43
N LEU A 199 -1.59 6.00 2.78
CA LEU A 199 -1.42 5.94 1.32
C LEU A 199 -0.92 4.56 0.86
N SER A 200 0.04 3.97 1.59
CA SER A 200 0.58 2.64 1.27
C SER A 200 -0.47 1.55 1.46
N LEU A 201 -1.21 1.58 2.57
CA LEU A 201 -2.31 0.64 2.83
C LEU A 201 -3.39 0.74 1.75
N ALA A 202 -3.89 1.94 1.44
CA ALA A 202 -4.92 2.14 0.42
C ALA A 202 -4.49 1.58 -0.93
N THR A 203 -3.22 1.81 -1.33
CA THR A 203 -2.69 1.28 -2.58
C THR A 203 -2.54 -0.24 -2.56
N ALA A 204 -2.08 -0.80 -1.44
CA ALA A 204 -1.89 -2.24 -1.30
C ALA A 204 -3.23 -3.00 -1.33
N PHE A 205 -4.29 -2.48 -0.71
CA PHE A 205 -5.63 -3.06 -0.79
C PHE A 205 -6.19 -3.10 -2.21
N GLY A 206 -5.82 -2.14 -3.07
CA GLY A 206 -6.25 -2.06 -4.47
C GLY A 206 -5.28 -2.67 -5.49
N ALA A 207 -4.20 -3.33 -5.05
CA ALA A 207 -3.11 -3.78 -5.93
C ALA A 207 -3.46 -5.04 -6.73
N TYR A 208 -4.35 -4.92 -7.72
CA TYR A 208 -4.74 -6.00 -8.63
C TYR A 208 -3.60 -6.44 -9.55
N GLY A 209 -2.94 -5.49 -10.23
CA GLY A 209 -1.97 -5.81 -11.30
C GLY A 209 -0.77 -6.65 -10.83
N THR A 210 -0.22 -6.37 -9.66
CA THR A 210 0.85 -7.16 -9.05
C THR A 210 0.33 -8.53 -8.59
N ALA A 211 -0.88 -8.56 -8.03
CA ALA A 211 -1.48 -9.78 -7.54
C ALA A 211 -1.78 -10.77 -8.67
N VAL A 212 -2.34 -10.33 -9.79
CA VAL A 212 -2.70 -11.22 -10.92
C VAL A 212 -1.51 -11.93 -11.53
N THR A 213 -0.31 -11.32 -11.46
CA THR A 213 0.91 -11.93 -11.98
C THR A 213 1.59 -12.88 -10.99
N LEU A 214 1.53 -12.60 -9.69
CA LEU A 214 2.31 -13.28 -8.67
C LEU A 214 1.53 -14.26 -7.79
N SER A 215 0.20 -14.10 -7.65
CA SER A 215 -0.57 -14.84 -6.65
C SER A 215 -1.02 -16.22 -7.12
N ARG A 216 -0.08 -17.09 -7.48
CA ARG A 216 -0.40 -18.50 -7.71
C ARG A 216 -0.73 -19.18 -6.38
N GLY A 217 -2.00 -19.53 -6.17
CA GLY A 217 -2.46 -20.22 -4.96
C GLY A 217 -2.83 -19.32 -3.78
N TYR A 218 -2.53 -18.03 -3.82
CA TYR A 218 -2.98 -17.04 -2.84
C TYR A 218 -4.09 -16.19 -3.45
N ARG A 219 -5.27 -16.20 -2.84
CA ARG A 219 -6.36 -15.34 -3.25
C ARG A 219 -6.32 -14.03 -2.49
N VAL A 220 -6.47 -12.94 -3.21
CA VAL A 220 -6.64 -11.59 -2.66
C VAL A 220 -7.93 -10.99 -3.18
N VAL A 221 -8.56 -10.12 -2.39
CA VAL A 221 -9.89 -9.59 -2.70
C VAL A 221 -9.99 -8.93 -4.09
N PRO A 222 -9.00 -8.14 -4.58
CA PRO A 222 -9.06 -7.60 -5.94
C PRO A 222 -9.15 -8.67 -7.04
N LEU A 223 -8.55 -9.84 -6.84
CA LEU A 223 -8.70 -10.96 -7.78
C LEU A 223 -10.07 -11.61 -7.69
N ASP A 224 -10.62 -11.81 -6.48
CA ASP A 224 -11.97 -12.35 -6.32
C ASP A 224 -13.03 -11.41 -6.92
N ILE A 225 -12.83 -10.09 -6.86
CA ILE A 225 -13.71 -9.11 -7.54
C ILE A 225 -13.63 -9.28 -9.05
N ALA A 226 -12.43 -9.38 -9.61
CA ALA A 226 -12.24 -9.58 -11.04
C ALA A 226 -12.84 -10.91 -11.50
N ASP A 227 -12.54 -12.02 -10.81
CA ASP A 227 -13.08 -13.35 -11.11
C ASP A 227 -14.62 -13.38 -11.05
N ALA A 228 -15.22 -12.75 -10.04
CA ALA A 228 -16.68 -12.67 -9.90
C ALA A 228 -17.31 -11.93 -11.07
N PHE A 229 -16.66 -10.86 -11.56
CA PHE A 229 -17.19 -10.04 -12.65
C PHE A 229 -16.97 -10.68 -14.03
N THR A 230 -15.74 -11.17 -14.31
CA THR A 230 -15.33 -11.60 -15.65
C THR A 230 -15.49 -13.09 -15.92
N GLU A 231 -15.20 -13.94 -14.93
CA GLU A 231 -15.20 -15.39 -15.11
C GLU A 231 -16.49 -16.04 -14.63
N SER A 232 -17.02 -15.61 -13.48
CA SER A 232 -18.24 -16.15 -12.90
C SER A 232 -19.52 -15.47 -13.37
N PHE A 233 -19.41 -14.34 -14.08
CA PHE A 233 -20.54 -13.52 -14.53
C PHE A 233 -21.54 -13.17 -13.41
N GLN A 234 -21.00 -12.85 -12.21
CA GLN A 234 -21.76 -12.46 -11.02
C GLN A 234 -21.46 -11.00 -10.63
N PRO A 235 -21.94 -10.00 -11.40
CA PRO A 235 -21.62 -8.60 -11.15
C PRO A 235 -22.13 -8.10 -9.79
N GLN A 236 -23.21 -8.66 -9.25
CA GLN A 236 -23.73 -8.32 -7.93
C GLN A 236 -22.77 -8.77 -6.81
N LEU A 237 -22.21 -9.96 -6.92
CA LEU A 237 -21.20 -10.46 -5.99
C LEU A 237 -19.90 -9.64 -6.07
N ALA A 238 -19.47 -9.29 -7.28
CA ALA A 238 -18.33 -8.39 -7.48
C ALA A 238 -18.56 -7.01 -6.84
N ALA A 239 -19.77 -6.45 -6.98
CA ALA A 239 -20.18 -5.22 -6.35
C ALA A 239 -20.16 -5.33 -4.82
N THR A 240 -20.69 -6.43 -4.26
CA THR A 240 -20.68 -6.68 -2.81
C THR A 240 -19.25 -6.79 -2.27
N LEU A 241 -18.38 -7.56 -2.92
CA LEU A 241 -16.95 -7.67 -2.54
C LEU A 241 -16.26 -6.30 -2.57
N SER A 242 -16.57 -5.49 -3.59
CA SER A 242 -16.00 -4.14 -3.72
C SER A 242 -16.47 -3.20 -2.62
N VAL A 243 -17.76 -3.23 -2.25
CA VAL A 243 -18.31 -2.43 -1.13
C VAL A 243 -17.67 -2.86 0.20
N VAL A 244 -17.60 -4.16 0.47
CA VAL A 244 -16.96 -4.66 1.71
C VAL A 244 -15.49 -4.27 1.75
N LEU A 245 -14.74 -4.41 0.64
CA LEU A 245 -13.35 -3.97 0.55
C LEU A 245 -13.20 -2.47 0.83
N ALA A 246 -14.06 -1.64 0.23
CA ALA A 246 -14.05 -0.18 0.43
C ALA A 246 -14.32 0.17 1.90
N VAL A 247 -15.29 -0.48 2.54
CA VAL A 247 -15.60 -0.27 3.97
C VAL A 247 -14.41 -0.68 4.84
N VAL A 248 -13.87 -1.89 4.66
CA VAL A 248 -12.71 -2.39 5.42
C VAL A 248 -11.51 -1.46 5.25
N THR A 249 -11.18 -1.09 4.02
CA THR A 249 -10.06 -0.17 3.75
C THR A 249 -10.29 1.17 4.42
N THR A 250 -11.48 1.76 4.29
CA THR A 250 -11.83 3.06 4.89
C THR A 250 -11.71 3.01 6.41
N LEU A 251 -12.21 1.95 7.07
CA LEU A 251 -12.09 1.78 8.50
C LEU A 251 -10.62 1.72 8.96
N ILE A 252 -9.80 0.95 8.26
CA ILE A 252 -8.36 0.85 8.55
C ILE A 252 -7.69 2.22 8.38
N LEU A 253 -7.99 2.94 7.30
CA LEU A 253 -7.41 4.26 7.04
C LEU A 253 -7.82 5.29 8.11
N VAL A 254 -9.09 5.29 8.53
CA VAL A 254 -9.56 6.17 9.61
C VAL A 254 -8.86 5.88 10.93
N VAL A 255 -8.66 4.60 11.26
CA VAL A 255 -7.93 4.20 12.47
C VAL A 255 -6.47 4.69 12.41
N VAL A 256 -5.78 4.44 11.29
CA VAL A 256 -4.37 4.84 11.11
C VAL A 256 -4.21 6.36 11.15
N SER A 257 -5.10 7.11 10.50
CA SER A 257 -5.08 8.58 10.50
C SER A 257 -5.29 9.14 11.92
N ARG A 258 -6.28 8.63 12.66
CA ARG A 258 -6.54 9.08 14.04
C ARG A 258 -5.39 8.77 14.99
N LEU A 259 -4.68 7.66 14.81
CA LEU A 259 -3.49 7.34 15.60
C LEU A 259 -2.35 8.34 15.31
N GLY A 260 -2.22 8.77 14.07
CA GLY A 260 -1.24 9.79 13.67
C GLY A 260 -1.53 11.17 14.29
N GLU A 261 -2.80 11.60 14.30
CA GLU A 261 -3.20 12.91 14.82
C GLU A 261 -3.07 13.03 16.35
N ARG A 262 -3.39 11.97 17.09
CA ARG A 262 -3.30 11.95 18.55
C ARG A 262 -1.87 12.11 19.07
N GLY A 263 -0.86 11.77 18.26
CA GLY A 263 0.54 11.93 18.62
C GLY A 263 1.14 13.30 18.30
N GLY A 264 0.42 14.19 17.61
CA GLY A 264 0.93 15.47 17.11
C GLY A 264 0.46 16.72 17.85
N LYS A 265 -0.36 16.61 18.90
CA LYS A 265 -0.67 17.79 19.73
C LYS A 265 0.51 18.05 20.66
N PRO A 266 1.17 19.22 20.57
CA PRO A 266 2.10 19.65 21.61
C PRO A 266 1.32 19.84 22.91
N ALA A 267 1.89 19.32 24.00
CA ALA A 267 1.40 19.58 25.38
C ALA A 267 1.70 21.04 25.75
#